data_ec41a27a0388dba9ee4c3b42f7e6869c
#
_entry.id   ec41a27a0388dba9ee4c3b42f7e6869c
#
_cell.length_a   1.000
_cell.length_b   1.000
_cell.length_c   1.000
_cell.angle_alpha   90.00
_cell.angle_beta   90.00
_cell.angle_gamma   90.00
#
_symmetry.space_group_name_H-M   'P 1'
#
loop_
_entity.id
_entity.type
_entity.pdbx_description
1 polymer ?
#
loop_
_entity_poly.entity_id
_entity_poly.type
_entity_poly.pdbx_seq_one_letter_code
_entity_poly.pdbx_strand_id
1 'polypeptide(L)'
;GKPLVTYVDRGAWMQSGKYYCDAINPDTGEYETSDVWFNGCKYRCCKNLTTTAPAWNNTDWAMIEGNPDFAVDFQEPESILDPDKIDLTLTIVATLYNMNITDDILDADVMWTRYSEDAEGNERTASDNVWSLRHANTGKSLHLTVEDMDFNGYMPKVIRFTATVTLRDGMGNEAATAAVSYEY
;
A
#
# COMPACT_ATOMS: atom_id res chain seq x y z
N GLY A 1 -0.16 -12.54 44.08
CA GLY A 1 0.51 -11.94 42.91
C GLY A 1 -0.29 -12.15 41.65
N LYS A 2 -0.03 -11.36 40.64
CA LYS A 2 -0.64 -11.50 39.34
C LYS A 2 -0.19 -12.82 38.70
N PRO A 3 -1.11 -13.68 38.19
CA PRO A 3 -0.72 -14.93 37.54
C PRO A 3 0.15 -14.66 36.32
N LEU A 4 1.04 -15.61 36.01
CA LEU A 4 1.83 -15.55 34.78
C LEU A 4 0.92 -15.75 33.57
N VAL A 5 1.10 -14.91 32.57
CA VAL A 5 0.42 -15.05 31.27
C VAL A 5 1.26 -15.91 30.36
N THR A 6 0.62 -16.94 29.77
CA THR A 6 1.26 -17.76 28.75
C THR A 6 0.87 -17.22 27.38
N TYR A 7 1.88 -16.98 26.53
CA TYR A 7 1.67 -16.65 25.13
C TYR A 7 1.56 -17.95 24.32
N VAL A 8 0.45 -18.13 23.64
CA VAL A 8 0.15 -19.39 22.94
C VAL A 8 -0.03 -19.13 21.45
N ASP A 9 0.77 -19.81 20.63
CA ASP A 9 0.60 -19.82 19.18
C ASP A 9 -0.63 -20.64 18.82
N ARG A 10 -1.64 -19.97 18.26
CA ARG A 10 -2.89 -20.60 17.85
C ARG A 10 -2.92 -20.96 16.37
N GLY A 11 -1.81 -20.77 15.65
CA GLY A 11 -1.73 -20.99 14.21
C GLY A 11 -2.46 -19.91 13.41
N ALA A 12 -3.03 -20.29 12.26
CA ALA A 12 -3.73 -19.35 11.40
C ALA A 12 -4.97 -18.78 12.07
N TRP A 13 -5.19 -17.46 11.91
CA TRP A 13 -6.42 -16.84 12.40
C TRP A 13 -7.65 -17.47 11.74
N MET A 14 -8.70 -17.70 12.52
CA MET A 14 -9.96 -18.24 12.06
C MET A 14 -11.12 -17.42 12.60
N GLN A 15 -12.15 -17.21 11.77
CA GLN A 15 -13.35 -16.46 12.17
C GLN A 15 -14.05 -17.06 13.40
N SER A 16 -14.03 -18.39 13.52
CA SER A 16 -14.65 -19.12 14.64
C SER A 16 -13.75 -19.29 15.85
N GLY A 17 -12.50 -18.80 15.78
CA GLY A 17 -11.53 -18.94 16.85
C GLY A 17 -11.91 -18.13 18.08
N LYS A 18 -11.55 -18.64 19.26
CA LYS A 18 -11.62 -17.89 20.52
C LYS A 18 -10.22 -17.48 20.91
N TYR A 19 -9.98 -16.18 20.96
CA TYR A 19 -8.67 -15.62 21.23
C TYR A 19 -8.69 -14.81 22.51
N TYR A 20 -7.66 -15.01 23.34
CA TYR A 20 -7.59 -14.45 24.70
C TYR A 20 -6.56 -13.35 24.76
N CYS A 21 -6.84 -12.37 25.59
CA CYS A 21 -5.91 -11.32 25.95
C CYS A 21 -5.83 -11.20 27.48
N ASP A 22 -4.76 -11.72 28.06
CA ASP A 22 -4.54 -11.75 29.53
C ASP A 22 -5.79 -12.22 30.28
N ALA A 23 -6.34 -13.33 29.84
CA ALA A 23 -7.58 -13.89 30.34
C ALA A 23 -7.49 -15.41 30.48
N ILE A 24 -8.32 -15.98 31.34
CA ILE A 24 -8.37 -17.43 31.55
C ILE A 24 -8.95 -18.10 30.32
N ASN A 25 -8.18 -19.03 29.73
CA ASN A 25 -8.70 -19.97 28.77
C ASN A 25 -9.43 -21.09 29.52
N PRO A 26 -10.76 -21.25 29.37
CA PRO A 26 -11.50 -22.24 30.13
C PRO A 26 -11.13 -23.69 29.80
N ASP A 27 -10.53 -23.95 28.64
CA ASP A 27 -10.10 -25.28 28.25
C ASP A 27 -8.82 -25.73 28.96
N THR A 28 -7.97 -24.79 29.36
CA THR A 28 -6.69 -25.07 30.04
C THR A 28 -6.69 -24.62 31.50
N GLY A 29 -7.56 -23.68 31.88
CA GLY A 29 -7.55 -23.05 33.20
C GLY A 29 -6.42 -22.04 33.43
N GLU A 30 -5.64 -21.74 32.40
CA GLU A 30 -4.48 -20.83 32.49
C GLU A 30 -4.81 -19.47 31.91
N TYR A 31 -4.10 -18.44 32.42
CA TYR A 31 -4.11 -17.12 31.78
C TYR A 31 -3.33 -17.18 30.49
N GLU A 32 -3.98 -16.79 29.41
CA GLU A 32 -3.44 -16.84 28.07
C GLU A 32 -3.52 -15.49 27.37
N THR A 33 -2.51 -15.19 26.56
CA THR A 33 -2.62 -14.24 25.45
C THR A 33 -2.33 -14.98 24.16
N SER A 34 -3.29 -14.94 23.23
CA SER A 34 -3.25 -15.73 22.00
C SER A 34 -2.47 -14.99 20.92
N ASP A 35 -1.61 -15.72 20.21
CA ASP A 35 -0.93 -15.27 19.00
C ASP A 35 -1.47 -16.02 17.79
N VAL A 36 -1.63 -15.33 16.68
CA VAL A 36 -2.15 -15.90 15.43
C VAL A 36 -1.29 -15.51 14.24
N TRP A 37 -1.36 -16.29 13.18
CA TRP A 37 -0.78 -15.98 11.88
C TRP A 37 -1.88 -15.52 10.92
N PHE A 38 -1.61 -14.42 10.21
CA PHE A 38 -2.52 -13.86 9.23
C PHE A 38 -1.71 -13.14 8.14
N ASN A 39 -1.93 -13.53 6.89
CA ASN A 39 -1.20 -12.98 5.74
C ASN A 39 0.33 -12.98 5.91
N GLY A 40 0.90 -14.04 6.47
CA GLY A 40 2.33 -14.19 6.66
C GLY A 40 2.93 -13.37 7.80
N CYS A 41 2.11 -12.70 8.59
CA CYS A 41 2.51 -11.96 9.78
C CYS A 41 1.92 -12.59 11.04
N LYS A 42 2.63 -12.44 12.15
CA LYS A 42 2.18 -12.93 13.45
C LYS A 42 1.65 -11.77 14.29
N TYR A 43 0.48 -11.97 14.87
CA TYR A 43 -0.22 -10.96 15.64
C TYR A 43 -0.52 -11.47 17.04
N ARG A 44 -0.43 -10.57 18.01
CA ARG A 44 -0.80 -10.83 19.42
C ARG A 44 -2.14 -10.20 19.73
N CYS A 45 -3.01 -10.96 20.38
CA CYS A 45 -4.33 -10.49 20.79
C CYS A 45 -4.21 -9.35 21.80
N CYS A 46 -4.89 -8.23 21.54
CA CYS A 46 -4.96 -7.07 22.43
C CYS A 46 -6.36 -6.85 23.01
N LYS A 47 -7.37 -7.51 22.44
CA LYS A 47 -8.74 -7.44 22.93
C LYS A 47 -9.28 -8.84 23.17
N ASN A 48 -9.57 -9.16 24.43
CA ASN A 48 -10.05 -10.48 24.81
C ASN A 48 -11.32 -10.87 24.03
N LEU A 49 -11.32 -12.07 23.50
CA LEU A 49 -12.42 -12.65 22.71
C LEU A 49 -12.81 -11.85 21.47
N THR A 50 -11.84 -11.14 20.88
CA THR A 50 -12.10 -10.45 19.60
C THR A 50 -12.50 -11.44 18.51
N THR A 51 -13.43 -11.02 17.66
CA THR A 51 -13.85 -11.74 16.46
C THR A 51 -13.37 -11.04 15.18
N THR A 52 -12.67 -9.93 15.31
CA THR A 52 -12.16 -9.13 14.20
C THR A 52 -10.83 -9.70 13.73
N ALA A 53 -10.65 -9.84 12.42
CA ALA A 53 -9.38 -10.25 11.85
C ALA A 53 -8.28 -9.20 12.09
N PRO A 54 -7.01 -9.61 12.19
CA PRO A 54 -5.89 -8.66 12.22
C PRO A 54 -5.92 -7.72 11.01
N ALA A 55 -5.68 -6.44 11.25
CA ALA A 55 -5.59 -5.42 10.21
C ALA A 55 -4.72 -4.26 10.69
N TRP A 56 -4.16 -3.51 9.74
CA TRP A 56 -3.28 -2.39 10.05
C TRP A 56 -3.97 -1.25 10.81
N ASN A 57 -5.29 -1.10 10.63
CA ASN A 57 -6.10 0.00 11.18
C ASN A 57 -6.96 -0.42 12.37
N ASN A 58 -6.65 -1.54 13.00
CA ASN A 58 -7.43 -2.07 14.11
C ASN A 58 -6.50 -2.36 15.29
N THR A 59 -6.96 -2.04 16.49
CA THR A 59 -6.19 -2.16 17.72
C THR A 59 -6.43 -3.46 18.48
N ASP A 60 -7.26 -4.36 17.96
CA ASP A 60 -7.55 -5.65 18.60
C ASP A 60 -6.34 -6.60 18.52
N TRP A 61 -5.44 -6.35 17.59
CA TRP A 61 -4.24 -7.13 17.37
C TRP A 61 -3.01 -6.24 17.23
N ALA A 62 -1.87 -6.70 17.73
CA ALA A 62 -0.57 -6.07 17.54
C ALA A 62 0.34 -7.01 16.76
N MET A 63 0.94 -6.52 15.68
CA MET A 63 1.92 -7.30 14.92
C MET A 63 3.19 -7.47 15.76
N ILE A 64 3.62 -8.73 15.94
CA ILE A 64 4.84 -9.07 16.69
C ILE A 64 5.91 -9.68 15.79
N GLU A 65 5.55 -10.18 14.62
CA GLU A 65 6.48 -10.71 13.64
C GLU A 65 5.92 -10.52 12.24
N GLY A 66 6.72 -10.07 11.28
CA GLY A 66 6.31 -9.89 9.90
C GLY A 66 6.88 -8.62 9.28
N ASN A 67 6.28 -8.20 8.16
CA ASN A 67 6.70 -7.03 7.41
C ASN A 67 5.83 -5.81 7.73
N PRO A 68 6.37 -4.81 8.45
CA PRO A 68 5.63 -3.59 8.77
C PRO A 68 5.65 -2.55 7.64
N ASP A 69 6.32 -2.83 6.52
CA ASP A 69 6.58 -1.84 5.49
C ASP A 69 5.32 -1.50 4.70
N PHE A 70 5.11 -0.21 4.49
CA PHE A 70 4.18 0.32 3.52
C PHE A 70 4.86 0.37 2.16
N ALA A 71 4.29 -0.32 1.17
CA ALA A 71 4.83 -0.39 -0.17
C ALA A 71 3.76 -0.12 -1.21
N VAL A 72 4.17 0.51 -2.32
CA VAL A 72 3.30 0.77 -3.46
C VAL A 72 3.97 0.24 -4.72
N ASP A 73 3.19 -0.43 -5.54
CA ASP A 73 3.62 -0.95 -6.83
C ASP A 73 2.55 -0.64 -7.89
N PHE A 74 2.83 -0.92 -9.13
CA PHE A 74 1.81 -0.92 -10.18
C PHE A 74 1.31 -2.34 -10.43
N GLN A 75 0.02 -2.46 -10.76
CA GLN A 75 -0.47 -3.67 -11.39
C GLN A 75 0.30 -3.87 -12.70
N GLU A 76 0.48 -5.11 -13.14
CA GLU A 76 1.15 -5.37 -14.41
C GLU A 76 0.41 -4.64 -15.53
N PRO A 77 1.05 -3.66 -16.18
CA PRO A 77 0.44 -2.98 -17.32
C PRO A 77 0.37 -3.93 -18.50
N GLU A 78 -0.72 -3.84 -19.26
CA GLU A 78 -0.80 -4.54 -20.53
C GLU A 78 0.32 -4.06 -21.46
N SER A 79 0.99 -4.98 -22.15
CA SER A 79 2.08 -4.63 -23.06
C SER A 79 1.57 -3.78 -24.21
N ILE A 80 2.31 -2.71 -24.50
CA ILE A 80 2.08 -1.86 -25.67
C ILE A 80 2.58 -2.63 -26.89
N LEU A 81 1.66 -3.02 -27.76
CA LEU A 81 1.99 -3.76 -28.99
C LEU A 81 2.35 -2.84 -30.17
N ASP A 82 1.95 -1.57 -30.11
CA ASP A 82 2.15 -0.59 -31.18
C ASP A 82 2.75 0.69 -30.60
N PRO A 83 4.02 1.02 -30.92
CA PRO A 83 4.67 2.22 -30.40
C PRO A 83 4.02 3.53 -30.90
N ASP A 84 3.23 3.49 -31.98
CA ASP A 84 2.52 4.66 -32.49
C ASP A 84 1.17 4.86 -31.75
N LYS A 85 0.75 3.90 -30.96
CA LYS A 85 -0.50 3.94 -30.20
C LYS A 85 -0.23 3.65 -28.72
N ILE A 86 0.30 4.66 -28.06
CA ILE A 86 0.51 4.56 -26.61
C ILE A 86 -0.86 4.60 -25.94
N ASP A 87 -1.22 3.49 -25.32
CA ASP A 87 -2.44 3.34 -24.53
C ASP A 87 -2.10 2.42 -23.36
N LEU A 88 -1.74 3.01 -22.24
CA LEU A 88 -1.26 2.32 -21.06
C LEU A 88 -1.95 2.88 -19.83
N THR A 89 -2.49 2.01 -18.99
CA THR A 89 -3.04 2.42 -17.69
C THR A 89 -2.13 1.91 -16.58
N LEU A 90 -1.65 2.83 -15.76
CA LEU A 90 -0.91 2.54 -14.54
C LEU A 90 -1.87 2.60 -13.36
N THR A 91 -2.07 1.49 -12.67
CA THR A 91 -2.91 1.41 -11.48
C THR A 91 -2.05 1.03 -10.29
N ILE A 92 -2.12 1.83 -9.22
CA ILE A 92 -1.36 1.56 -8.00
C ILE A 92 -1.96 0.38 -7.22
N VAL A 93 -1.08 -0.36 -6.56
CA VAL A 93 -1.41 -1.34 -5.53
C VAL A 93 -0.64 -1.00 -4.29
N ALA A 94 -1.33 -0.75 -3.19
CA ALA A 94 -0.72 -0.44 -1.90
C ALA A 94 -0.82 -1.65 -0.97
N THR A 95 0.29 -1.98 -0.30
CA THR A 95 0.36 -3.09 0.64
C THR A 95 0.93 -2.62 1.98
N LEU A 96 0.39 -3.13 3.05
CA LEU A 96 0.88 -2.94 4.41
C LEU A 96 0.61 -4.22 5.21
N TYR A 97 1.60 -4.68 5.97
CA TYR A 97 1.51 -5.95 6.69
C TYR A 97 1.16 -7.13 5.75
N ASN A 98 1.72 -7.11 4.53
CA ASN A 98 1.43 -8.06 3.44
C ASN A 98 -0.05 -8.08 2.99
N MET A 99 -0.84 -7.12 3.42
CA MET A 99 -2.24 -6.99 3.01
C MET A 99 -2.39 -5.94 1.93
N ASN A 100 -3.24 -6.21 0.93
CA ASN A 100 -3.61 -5.20 -0.06
C ASN A 100 -4.57 -4.21 0.60
N ILE A 101 -4.10 -2.98 0.79
CA ILE A 101 -4.87 -1.89 1.41
C ILE A 101 -5.22 -0.79 0.41
N THR A 102 -5.20 -1.09 -0.88
CA THR A 102 -5.45 -0.10 -1.94
C THR A 102 -6.79 0.62 -1.74
N ASP A 103 -7.83 -0.09 -1.28
CA ASP A 103 -9.14 0.49 -1.03
C ASP A 103 -9.16 1.47 0.16
N ASP A 104 -8.16 1.41 1.03
CA ASP A 104 -8.01 2.34 2.15
C ASP A 104 -7.26 3.62 1.76
N ILE A 105 -6.70 3.67 0.56
CA ILE A 105 -6.04 4.87 0.03
C ILE A 105 -7.09 5.79 -0.59
N LEU A 106 -7.06 7.06 -0.24
CA LEU A 106 -7.92 8.08 -0.85
C LEU A 106 -7.35 8.50 -2.21
N ASP A 107 -8.21 8.73 -3.19
CA ASP A 107 -7.78 9.21 -4.51
C ASP A 107 -6.98 10.51 -4.43
N ALA A 108 -7.35 11.41 -3.51
CA ALA A 108 -6.63 12.67 -3.29
C ALA A 108 -5.22 12.48 -2.71
N ASP A 109 -4.90 11.31 -2.17
CA ASP A 109 -3.61 11.00 -1.58
C ASP A 109 -2.67 10.28 -2.55
N VAL A 110 -3.03 10.17 -3.81
CA VAL A 110 -2.17 9.67 -4.89
C VAL A 110 -1.72 10.85 -5.75
N MET A 111 -0.46 11.21 -5.65
CA MET A 111 0.12 12.31 -6.42
C MET A 111 0.93 11.76 -7.58
N TRP A 112 0.57 12.17 -8.79
CA TRP A 112 1.26 11.79 -10.01
C TRP A 112 2.20 12.91 -10.45
N THR A 113 3.44 12.53 -10.77
CA THR A 113 4.46 13.44 -11.31
C THR A 113 5.10 12.81 -12.54
N ARG A 114 5.52 13.68 -13.46
CA ARG A 114 6.30 13.29 -14.64
C ARG A 114 7.67 13.93 -14.56
N TYR A 115 8.69 13.16 -14.89
CA TYR A 115 10.04 13.63 -15.14
C TYR A 115 10.42 13.27 -16.57
N SER A 116 10.92 14.23 -17.34
CA SER A 116 11.38 13.97 -18.70
C SER A 116 12.61 14.78 -19.05
N GLU A 117 13.38 14.24 -20.01
CA GLU A 117 14.51 14.90 -20.61
C GLU A 117 14.31 14.97 -22.12
N ASP A 118 14.74 16.06 -22.75
CA ASP A 118 14.70 16.20 -24.19
C ASP A 118 15.76 15.30 -24.88
N ALA A 119 15.84 15.35 -26.21
CA ALA A 119 16.77 14.53 -26.98
C ALA A 119 18.25 14.81 -26.64
N GLU A 120 18.57 15.99 -26.13
CA GLU A 120 19.92 16.39 -25.71
C GLU A 120 20.21 16.08 -24.24
N GLY A 121 19.22 15.54 -23.49
CA GLY A 121 19.34 15.20 -22.08
C GLY A 121 19.07 16.36 -21.13
N ASN A 122 18.45 17.44 -21.59
CA ASN A 122 18.05 18.55 -20.73
C ASN A 122 16.72 18.27 -20.05
N GLU A 123 16.63 18.59 -18.75
CA GLU A 123 15.40 18.44 -18.00
C GLU A 123 14.30 19.36 -18.53
N ARG A 124 13.07 18.84 -18.58
CA ARG A 124 11.89 19.57 -19.06
C ARG A 124 10.99 19.97 -17.88
N THR A 125 11.57 20.60 -16.88
CA THR A 125 10.93 20.90 -15.59
C THR A 125 9.61 21.66 -15.74
N ALA A 126 9.59 22.71 -16.58
CA ALA A 126 8.38 23.52 -16.76
C ALA A 126 7.23 22.69 -17.37
N SER A 127 7.51 21.89 -18.40
CA SER A 127 6.54 21.00 -19.02
C SER A 127 6.04 19.94 -18.04
N ASP A 128 6.95 19.33 -17.28
CA ASP A 128 6.60 18.30 -16.30
C ASP A 128 5.76 18.84 -15.16
N ASN A 129 6.04 20.06 -14.69
CA ASN A 129 5.23 20.71 -13.66
C ASN A 129 3.81 21.00 -14.13
N VAL A 130 3.65 21.45 -15.39
CA VAL A 130 2.30 21.66 -15.98
C VAL A 130 1.57 20.33 -16.08
N TRP A 131 2.25 19.28 -16.52
CA TRP A 131 1.66 17.94 -16.59
C TRP A 131 1.17 17.48 -15.21
N SER A 132 1.99 17.63 -14.17
CA SER A 132 1.64 17.24 -12.80
C SER A 132 0.43 17.99 -12.26
N LEU A 133 0.32 19.29 -12.54
CA LEU A 133 -0.83 20.09 -12.15
C LEU A 133 -2.11 19.63 -12.85
N ARG A 134 -2.05 19.27 -14.12
CA ARG A 134 -3.20 18.76 -14.88
C ARG A 134 -3.68 17.41 -14.38
N HIS A 135 -2.82 16.63 -13.73
CA HIS A 135 -3.12 15.29 -13.24
C HIS A 135 -3.32 15.22 -11.72
N ALA A 136 -3.52 16.36 -11.06
CA ALA A 136 -3.67 16.44 -9.60
C ALA A 136 -4.85 15.63 -9.05
N ASN A 137 -5.89 15.40 -9.86
CA ASN A 137 -7.10 14.68 -9.45
C ASN A 137 -7.28 13.35 -10.17
N THR A 138 -6.20 12.74 -10.63
CA THR A 138 -6.24 11.48 -11.38
C THR A 138 -6.67 10.29 -10.53
N GLY A 139 -6.28 10.26 -9.26
CA GLY A 139 -6.59 9.13 -8.38
C GLY A 139 -5.65 7.94 -8.56
N LYS A 140 -6.15 6.74 -8.33
CA LYS A 140 -5.33 5.51 -8.27
C LYS A 140 -4.91 4.96 -9.63
N SER A 141 -5.55 5.39 -10.72
CA SER A 141 -5.27 4.92 -12.08
C SER A 141 -4.94 6.08 -12.99
N LEU A 142 -3.83 5.99 -13.68
CA LEU A 142 -3.37 6.98 -14.65
C LEU A 142 -3.41 6.35 -16.05
N HIS A 143 -4.21 6.92 -16.94
CA HIS A 143 -4.25 6.53 -18.34
C HIS A 143 -3.27 7.40 -19.14
N LEU A 144 -2.27 6.76 -19.73
CA LEU A 144 -1.23 7.39 -20.53
C LEU A 144 -1.52 7.22 -22.02
N THR A 145 -1.40 8.33 -22.73
CA THR A 145 -1.50 8.38 -24.20
C THR A 145 -0.28 9.09 -24.79
N VAL A 146 -0.22 9.19 -26.11
CA VAL A 146 0.86 9.92 -26.81
C VAL A 146 1.00 11.35 -26.30
N GLU A 147 -0.09 12.00 -25.93
CA GLU A 147 -0.07 13.38 -25.44
C GLU A 147 0.73 13.52 -24.12
N ASP A 148 0.70 12.49 -23.29
CA ASP A 148 1.45 12.49 -22.02
C ASP A 148 2.96 12.39 -22.21
N MET A 149 3.37 11.89 -23.37
CA MET A 149 4.79 11.75 -23.72
C MET A 149 5.38 13.04 -24.29
N ASP A 150 4.55 14.02 -24.64
CA ASP A 150 4.92 15.36 -25.14
C ASP A 150 5.90 15.28 -26.32
N PHE A 151 5.52 14.51 -27.34
CA PHE A 151 6.44 14.20 -28.43
C PHE A 151 6.71 15.35 -29.37
N ASN A 152 6.01 16.42 -29.43
CA ASN A 152 6.26 17.59 -30.31
C ASN A 152 7.15 17.30 -31.55
N GLY A 153 7.00 16.09 -32.12
CA GLY A 153 7.85 15.60 -33.20
C GLY A 153 9.16 14.95 -32.78
N TYR A 154 9.46 14.88 -31.48
CA TYR A 154 10.70 14.29 -30.97
C TYR A 154 10.43 13.32 -29.83
N MET A 155 11.09 12.16 -29.85
CA MET A 155 11.10 11.25 -28.72
C MET A 155 11.87 11.86 -27.55
N PRO A 156 11.31 11.91 -26.35
CA PRO A 156 12.10 12.26 -25.15
C PRO A 156 13.20 11.22 -24.95
N LYS A 157 14.35 11.64 -24.44
CA LYS A 157 15.43 10.72 -24.09
C LYS A 157 15.06 9.86 -22.89
N VAL A 158 14.42 10.47 -21.92
CA VAL A 158 13.91 9.82 -20.71
C VAL A 158 12.51 10.35 -20.44
N ILE A 159 11.61 9.48 -20.07
CA ILE A 159 10.31 9.86 -19.49
C ILE A 159 9.93 8.88 -18.39
N ARG A 160 9.60 9.43 -17.23
CA ARG A 160 9.26 8.64 -16.04
C ARG A 160 8.03 9.21 -15.35
N PHE A 161 7.10 8.34 -15.03
CA PHE A 161 5.89 8.69 -14.28
C PHE A 161 5.99 8.09 -12.88
N THR A 162 5.73 8.90 -11.87
CA THR A 162 5.83 8.49 -10.46
C THR A 162 4.51 8.74 -9.77
N ALA A 163 4.00 7.71 -9.08
CA ALA A 163 2.92 7.84 -8.12
C ALA A 163 3.51 7.91 -6.72
N THR A 164 3.23 8.98 -5.99
CA THR A 164 3.56 9.12 -4.58
C THR A 164 2.27 9.00 -3.78
N VAL A 165 2.21 8.01 -2.90
CA VAL A 165 1.00 7.63 -2.18
C VAL A 165 1.17 7.87 -0.70
N THR A 166 0.22 8.57 -0.11
CA THR A 166 0.19 8.85 1.33
C THR A 166 -0.89 7.99 1.98
N LEU A 167 -0.50 7.22 2.99
CA LEU A 167 -1.42 6.50 3.86
C LEU A 167 -1.76 7.38 5.07
N ARG A 168 -3.05 7.55 5.34
CA ARG A 168 -3.52 8.33 6.49
C ARG A 168 -4.11 7.43 7.56
N ASP A 169 -3.89 7.82 8.82
CA ASP A 169 -4.52 7.16 9.95
C ASP A 169 -6.00 7.56 10.08
N GLY A 170 -6.70 7.00 11.07
CA GLY A 170 -8.12 7.28 11.32
C GLY A 170 -8.42 8.72 11.72
N MET A 171 -7.40 9.54 12.02
CA MET A 171 -7.52 10.95 12.35
C MET A 171 -7.14 11.87 11.17
N GLY A 172 -6.82 11.31 10.02
CA GLY A 172 -6.42 12.05 8.83
C GLY A 172 -4.96 12.49 8.78
N ASN A 173 -4.13 12.06 9.75
CA ASN A 173 -2.71 12.35 9.77
C ASN A 173 -1.95 11.40 8.86
N GLU A 174 -0.83 11.89 8.28
CA GLU A 174 0.06 11.06 7.49
C GLU A 174 0.69 9.98 8.36
N ALA A 175 0.44 8.72 8.02
CA ALA A 175 1.00 7.57 8.70
C ALA A 175 2.23 7.02 7.97
N ALA A 176 2.20 7.02 6.65
CA ALA A 176 3.30 6.52 5.81
C ALA A 176 3.20 7.09 4.40
N THR A 177 4.32 7.10 3.69
CA THR A 177 4.42 7.52 2.29
C THR A 177 5.32 6.55 1.53
N ALA A 178 4.91 6.20 0.33
CA ALA A 178 5.70 5.38 -0.58
C ALA A 178 5.48 5.84 -2.02
N ALA A 179 6.43 5.53 -2.88
CA ALA A 179 6.37 5.91 -4.29
C ALA A 179 6.75 4.75 -5.19
N VAL A 180 6.20 4.77 -6.41
CA VAL A 180 6.54 3.83 -7.47
C VAL A 180 6.65 4.58 -8.79
N SER A 181 7.61 4.18 -9.62
CA SER A 181 7.88 4.84 -10.89
C SER A 181 7.80 3.85 -12.04
N TYR A 182 7.36 4.36 -13.19
CA TYR A 182 7.37 3.67 -14.48
C TYR A 182 8.17 4.51 -15.48
N GLU A 183 9.19 3.92 -16.09
CA GLU A 183 9.94 4.51 -17.18
C GLU A 183 9.48 3.91 -18.52
N TYR A 184 9.21 4.82 -19.44
CA TYR A 184 8.86 4.44 -20.80
C TYR A 184 10.08 4.45 -21.71
#